data_0864c117c937e8eb11d9beaf8da28d44
#
_entry.id   0864c117c937e8eb11d9beaf8da28d44
#
_cell.length_a   1.000
_cell.length_b   1.000
_cell.length_c   1.000
_cell.angle_alpha   90.00
_cell.angle_beta   90.00
_cell.angle_gamma   90.00
#
_symmetry.space_group_name_H-M   'P 1'
#
loop_
_entity.id
_entity.type
_entity.pdbx_description
1 polymer ?
#
loop_
_entity_poly.entity_id
_entity_poly.type
_entity_poly.pdbx_seq_one_letter_code
_entity_poly.pdbx_strand_id
1 'polypeptide(L)'
;MRTIFANFALLLLLSAGCKKGTEKIRLNVPETDPNAPAATWREHWFEHVQVVKNVAYTKEVALYYDDDMPRDITWPLRKAEEIWKYTKVAYAPFKGTDKRLYVVLHYGKYGGGHPYTYFDDGHDNRTGIDIGSNNSWRDSSNWNLDVLTHEIGHIVEGGFKGVKESPAFLIWGDSKWMEIYNYDVYKKLGWDKEAERVMKDMETASDNFPRPGTRWFKDWFYPIYSQYGETAVLNSFFTLLAEHFPTKAHAYGLEYTRRMNMGEFIHFWSGAAKHDLAELATTAFGPNDRNGAAWGPQLVKAKTDFPNIKY
;
A
#
# COMPACT_ATOMS: atom_id res chain seq x y z
N MET A 1 44.07 48.17 -56.62
CA MET A 1 43.69 46.88 -57.18
C MET A 1 43.37 45.89 -56.06
N ARG A 2 42.25 45.25 -56.11
CA ARG A 2 41.67 44.23 -55.24
C ARG A 2 40.84 44.77 -54.05
N THR A 3 39.60 44.87 -54.32
CA THR A 3 38.42 44.99 -53.51
C THR A 3 38.22 43.72 -52.67
N ILE A 4 37.97 43.87 -51.35
CA ILE A 4 37.48 42.73 -50.51
C ILE A 4 36.14 43.18 -49.96
N PHE A 5 35.10 42.50 -50.37
CA PHE A 5 33.74 42.60 -49.82
C PHE A 5 33.63 41.91 -48.45
N ALA A 6 33.24 42.64 -47.44
CA ALA A 6 32.88 42.09 -46.15
C ALA A 6 31.36 41.83 -46.12
N ASN A 7 30.97 40.57 -46.03
CA ASN A 7 29.58 40.14 -45.79
C ASN A 7 29.26 40.25 -44.31
N PHE A 8 28.33 41.13 -43.95
CA PHE A 8 27.69 41.18 -42.66
C PHE A 8 26.56 40.16 -42.62
N ALA A 9 26.75 39.08 -41.89
CA ALA A 9 25.68 38.14 -41.57
C ALA A 9 24.93 38.62 -40.35
N LEU A 10 23.63 38.98 -40.56
CA LEU A 10 22.71 39.36 -39.52
C LEU A 10 22.18 38.15 -38.82
N LEU A 11 22.61 37.91 -37.56
CA LEU A 11 22.11 36.83 -36.71
C LEU A 11 20.75 37.25 -36.12
N LEU A 12 19.69 36.67 -36.66
CA LEU A 12 18.34 36.75 -36.04
C LEU A 12 18.28 35.77 -34.87
N LEU A 13 18.27 36.29 -33.65
CA LEU A 13 17.95 35.55 -32.44
C LEU A 13 16.44 35.31 -32.39
N LEU A 14 16.03 34.12 -32.76
CA LEU A 14 14.68 33.62 -32.50
C LEU A 14 14.56 33.27 -31.03
N SER A 15 13.93 34.14 -30.24
CA SER A 15 13.48 33.83 -28.88
C SER A 15 12.34 32.79 -28.94
N ALA A 16 12.67 31.51 -28.73
CA ALA A 16 11.68 30.49 -28.53
C ALA A 16 11.05 30.69 -27.14
N GLY A 17 9.93 31.38 -27.09
CA GLY A 17 9.09 31.46 -25.92
C GLY A 17 8.52 30.08 -25.59
N CYS A 18 9.00 29.47 -24.53
CA CYS A 18 8.40 28.27 -23.94
C CYS A 18 7.00 28.65 -23.42
N LYS A 19 5.97 28.50 -24.24
CA LYS A 19 4.58 28.41 -23.73
C LYS A 19 4.51 27.09 -22.97
N LYS A 20 4.48 27.16 -21.62
CA LYS A 20 3.95 26.08 -20.78
C LYS A 20 2.48 25.88 -21.14
N GLY A 21 2.25 25.04 -22.12
CA GLY A 21 0.93 24.48 -22.38
C GLY A 21 0.57 23.60 -21.21
N THR A 22 -0.49 23.94 -20.50
CA THR A 22 -1.20 22.99 -19.66
C THR A 22 -1.69 21.89 -20.60
N GLU A 23 -0.93 20.80 -20.67
CA GLU A 23 -1.37 19.59 -21.35
C GLU A 23 -2.61 19.09 -20.59
N LYS A 24 -3.78 19.36 -21.14
CA LYS A 24 -4.99 18.65 -20.77
C LYS A 24 -4.71 17.20 -21.14
N ILE A 25 -4.50 16.35 -20.16
CA ILE A 25 -4.44 14.91 -20.35
C ILE A 25 -5.78 14.51 -20.95
N ARG A 26 -5.88 14.47 -22.26
CA ARG A 26 -6.93 13.74 -22.95
C ARG A 26 -6.57 12.28 -22.78
N LEU A 27 -7.20 11.64 -21.81
CA LEU A 27 -7.22 10.18 -21.75
C LEU A 27 -7.85 9.73 -23.07
N ASN A 28 -7.03 9.28 -24.01
CA ASN A 28 -7.49 8.57 -25.19
C ASN A 28 -8.01 7.20 -24.72
N VAL A 29 -9.23 7.21 -24.21
CA VAL A 29 -9.97 5.97 -23.96
C VAL A 29 -10.53 5.59 -25.33
N PRO A 30 -10.16 4.43 -25.89
CA PRO A 30 -10.79 3.95 -27.10
C PRO A 30 -12.30 3.83 -26.84
N GLU A 31 -13.11 4.37 -27.72
CA GLU A 31 -14.59 4.40 -27.63
C GLU A 31 -15.22 2.99 -27.53
N THR A 32 -14.41 1.93 -27.60
CA THR A 32 -14.81 0.51 -27.63
C THR A 32 -13.85 -0.41 -26.86
N ASP A 33 -13.37 -0.01 -25.66
CA ASP A 33 -12.62 -0.95 -24.83
C ASP A 33 -13.59 -1.95 -24.19
N PRO A 34 -13.60 -3.25 -24.59
CA PRO A 34 -14.49 -4.25 -24.01
C PRO A 34 -14.21 -4.51 -22.53
N ASN A 35 -13.06 -4.05 -22.03
CA ASN A 35 -12.65 -4.18 -20.63
C ASN A 35 -12.79 -2.85 -19.89
N ALA A 36 -13.46 -1.85 -20.44
CA ALA A 36 -13.72 -0.60 -19.74
C ALA A 36 -14.47 -0.87 -18.42
N PRO A 37 -14.06 -0.27 -17.29
CA PRO A 37 -14.84 -0.35 -16.08
C PRO A 37 -16.21 0.34 -16.28
N ALA A 38 -17.21 -0.07 -15.49
CA ALA A 38 -18.53 0.52 -15.56
C ALA A 38 -18.45 2.05 -15.37
N ALA A 39 -19.21 2.81 -16.15
CA ALA A 39 -19.23 4.26 -16.06
C ALA A 39 -19.69 4.78 -14.68
N THR A 40 -20.50 3.99 -13.99
CA THR A 40 -20.97 4.28 -12.64
C THR A 40 -20.88 3.03 -11.77
N TRP A 41 -20.74 3.23 -10.47
CA TRP A 41 -20.81 2.15 -9.48
C TRP A 41 -21.67 2.62 -8.31
N ARG A 42 -22.68 1.82 -7.95
CA ARG A 42 -23.50 2.11 -6.77
C ARG A 42 -22.83 1.49 -5.56
N GLU A 43 -22.51 2.34 -4.59
CA GLU A 43 -22.03 1.91 -3.30
C GLU A 43 -23.14 1.21 -2.53
N HIS A 44 -22.81 0.16 -1.81
CA HIS A 44 -23.72 -0.63 -0.99
C HIS A 44 -22.98 -1.29 0.18
N TRP A 45 -21.99 -0.58 0.71
CA TRP A 45 -21.17 -1.00 1.83
C TRP A 45 -21.14 0.07 2.92
N PHE A 46 -21.17 -0.37 4.16
CA PHE A 46 -21.27 0.49 5.33
C PHE A 46 -22.41 1.51 5.18
N GLU A 47 -22.13 2.77 5.49
CA GLU A 47 -23.06 3.91 5.27
C GLU A 47 -23.00 4.49 3.84
N HIS A 48 -22.17 3.95 2.97
CA HIS A 48 -22.01 4.42 1.60
C HIS A 48 -23.15 3.88 0.72
N VAL A 49 -23.94 4.77 0.14
CA VAL A 49 -25.14 4.42 -0.64
C VAL A 49 -25.29 5.24 -1.92
N GLN A 50 -24.28 6.04 -2.27
CA GLN A 50 -24.36 6.91 -3.44
C GLN A 50 -23.91 6.20 -4.72
N VAL A 51 -23.94 6.90 -5.84
CA VAL A 51 -23.44 6.42 -7.12
C VAL A 51 -22.19 7.20 -7.45
N VAL A 52 -21.05 6.51 -7.42
CA VAL A 52 -19.77 7.08 -7.85
C VAL A 52 -19.60 6.93 -9.35
N LYS A 53 -18.87 7.87 -9.97
CA LYS A 53 -18.66 7.98 -11.41
C LYS A 53 -17.22 7.69 -11.78
N ASN A 54 -17.00 6.80 -12.75
CA ASN A 54 -15.69 6.59 -13.31
C ASN A 54 -15.22 7.88 -13.99
N VAL A 55 -14.11 8.43 -13.52
CA VAL A 55 -13.55 9.70 -14.05
C VAL A 55 -12.33 9.45 -14.92
N ALA A 56 -11.66 8.32 -14.72
CA ALA A 56 -10.50 7.91 -15.50
C ALA A 56 -10.17 6.44 -15.22
N TYR A 57 -9.52 5.77 -16.15
CA TYR A 57 -8.97 4.43 -15.92
C TYR A 57 -7.75 4.13 -16.79
N THR A 58 -7.01 3.14 -16.39
CA THR A 58 -5.92 2.52 -17.15
C THR A 58 -6.11 0.98 -17.13
N LYS A 59 -5.16 0.23 -17.62
CA LYS A 59 -5.14 -1.23 -17.45
C LYS A 59 -4.96 -1.64 -15.99
N GLU A 60 -4.45 -0.76 -15.16
CA GLU A 60 -4.04 -1.02 -13.79
C GLU A 60 -5.02 -0.48 -12.75
N VAL A 61 -5.69 0.62 -13.05
CA VAL A 61 -6.52 1.37 -12.09
C VAL A 61 -7.82 1.82 -12.72
N ALA A 62 -8.92 1.74 -11.97
CA ALA A 62 -10.19 2.38 -12.27
C ALA A 62 -10.48 3.41 -11.17
N LEU A 63 -10.55 4.69 -11.52
CA LEU A 63 -10.74 5.81 -10.57
C LEU A 63 -12.17 6.30 -10.61
N TYR A 64 -12.83 6.29 -9.45
CA TYR A 64 -14.20 6.75 -9.26
C TYR A 64 -14.25 7.91 -8.28
N TYR A 65 -15.10 8.87 -8.55
CA TYR A 65 -15.37 10.03 -7.72
C TYR A 65 -16.84 10.12 -7.38
N ASP A 66 -17.13 10.59 -6.18
CA ASP A 66 -18.47 11.07 -5.84
C ASP A 66 -18.78 12.41 -6.53
N ASP A 67 -19.99 12.93 -6.34
CA ASP A 67 -20.40 14.19 -7.00
C ASP A 67 -19.72 15.43 -6.39
N ASP A 68 -19.28 15.36 -5.15
CA ASP A 68 -18.64 16.48 -4.46
C ASP A 68 -17.14 16.60 -4.77
N MET A 69 -16.53 15.52 -5.27
CA MET A 69 -15.10 15.50 -5.62
C MET A 69 -14.81 16.38 -6.84
N PRO A 70 -13.90 17.37 -6.74
CA PRO A 70 -13.56 18.25 -7.86
C PRO A 70 -12.96 17.47 -9.04
N ARG A 71 -13.48 17.71 -10.25
CA ARG A 71 -13.10 16.99 -11.47
C ARG A 71 -11.74 17.43 -12.06
N ASP A 72 -11.15 18.50 -11.55
CA ASP A 72 -9.82 18.96 -11.90
C ASP A 72 -8.70 18.27 -11.10
N ILE A 73 -9.04 17.45 -10.13
CA ILE A 73 -8.09 16.60 -9.39
C ILE A 73 -7.75 15.37 -10.25
N THR A 74 -6.51 15.27 -10.72
CA THR A 74 -6.10 14.22 -11.68
C THR A 74 -4.93 13.35 -11.19
N TRP A 75 -4.23 13.78 -10.15
CA TRP A 75 -3.04 13.09 -9.65
C TRP A 75 -3.31 11.68 -9.11
N PRO A 76 -4.49 11.35 -8.50
CA PRO A 76 -4.69 10.06 -7.84
C PRO A 76 -4.56 8.89 -8.81
N LEU A 77 -5.03 9.02 -10.07
CA LEU A 77 -4.91 7.95 -11.06
C LEU A 77 -3.46 7.52 -11.25
N ARG A 78 -2.57 8.50 -11.50
CA ARG A 78 -1.15 8.21 -11.77
C ARG A 78 -0.45 7.66 -10.54
N LYS A 79 -0.67 8.26 -9.37
CA LYS A 79 -0.05 7.80 -8.12
C LYS A 79 -0.54 6.40 -7.73
N ALA A 80 -1.83 6.14 -7.80
CA ALA A 80 -2.38 4.80 -7.56
C ALA A 80 -1.84 3.77 -8.56
N GLU A 81 -1.67 4.13 -9.84
CA GLU A 81 -1.10 3.24 -10.85
C GLU A 81 0.36 2.90 -10.57
N GLU A 82 1.19 3.89 -10.21
CA GLU A 82 2.60 3.69 -9.86
C GLU A 82 2.73 2.78 -8.63
N ILE A 83 1.96 3.05 -7.57
CA ILE A 83 1.93 2.24 -6.35
C ILE A 83 1.45 0.81 -6.65
N TRP A 84 0.34 0.66 -7.38
CA TRP A 84 -0.24 -0.65 -7.66
C TRP A 84 0.65 -1.52 -8.56
N LYS A 85 1.29 -0.93 -9.55
CA LYS A 85 2.30 -1.63 -10.37
C LYS A 85 3.45 -2.14 -9.50
N TYR A 86 3.98 -1.29 -8.64
CA TYR A 86 5.02 -1.69 -7.69
C TYR A 86 4.53 -2.81 -6.77
N THR A 87 3.38 -2.65 -6.15
CA THR A 87 2.78 -3.62 -5.22
C THR A 87 2.62 -4.99 -5.87
N LYS A 88 2.15 -5.04 -7.12
CA LYS A 88 2.04 -6.30 -7.85
C LYS A 88 3.39 -6.96 -8.15
N VAL A 89 4.42 -6.19 -8.43
CA VAL A 89 5.78 -6.72 -8.64
C VAL A 89 6.39 -7.23 -7.33
N ALA A 90 6.22 -6.46 -6.26
CA ALA A 90 6.84 -6.74 -4.96
C ALA A 90 6.13 -7.86 -4.19
N TYR A 91 4.78 -7.92 -4.27
CA TYR A 91 3.95 -8.77 -3.41
C TYR A 91 3.01 -9.72 -4.18
N ALA A 92 3.15 -9.86 -5.50
CA ALA A 92 2.32 -10.79 -6.27
C ALA A 92 2.59 -12.26 -5.87
N PRO A 93 1.63 -13.18 -6.19
CA PRO A 93 0.44 -12.95 -7.00
C PRO A 93 -0.78 -12.53 -6.17
N PHE A 94 -1.58 -11.60 -6.72
CA PHE A 94 -2.96 -11.37 -6.29
C PHE A 94 -3.90 -12.15 -7.21
N LYS A 95 -4.91 -12.78 -6.63
CA LYS A 95 -5.96 -13.49 -7.38
C LYS A 95 -7.11 -12.54 -7.74
N GLY A 96 -8.17 -13.07 -8.31
CA GLY A 96 -9.31 -12.31 -8.79
C GLY A 96 -9.36 -12.25 -10.33
N THR A 97 -10.53 -12.00 -10.88
CA THR A 97 -10.78 -11.95 -12.33
C THR A 97 -10.32 -10.64 -12.93
N ASP A 98 -10.63 -9.52 -12.29
CA ASP A 98 -10.13 -8.20 -12.66
C ASP A 98 -8.84 -7.89 -11.86
N LYS A 99 -7.79 -7.52 -12.57
CA LYS A 99 -6.46 -7.21 -11.99
C LYS A 99 -6.27 -5.73 -11.69
N ARG A 100 -7.27 -4.91 -11.98
CA ARG A 100 -7.25 -3.49 -11.66
C ARG A 100 -7.44 -3.24 -10.19
N LEU A 101 -6.86 -2.15 -9.73
CA LEU A 101 -7.20 -1.51 -8.48
C LEU A 101 -8.38 -0.56 -8.72
N TYR A 102 -9.45 -0.75 -7.98
CA TYR A 102 -10.59 0.17 -7.95
C TYR A 102 -10.37 1.20 -6.86
N VAL A 103 -10.31 2.46 -7.21
CA VAL A 103 -10.08 3.58 -6.29
C VAL A 103 -11.33 4.44 -6.26
N VAL A 104 -11.99 4.52 -5.11
CA VAL A 104 -13.13 5.40 -4.87
C VAL A 104 -12.67 6.53 -3.96
N LEU A 105 -12.89 7.78 -4.37
CA LEU A 105 -12.53 8.95 -3.58
C LEU A 105 -13.74 9.83 -3.32
N HIS A 106 -13.86 10.25 -2.06
CA HIS A 106 -14.91 11.13 -1.54
C HIS A 106 -14.35 12.44 -1.03
N TYR A 107 -15.14 13.50 -1.12
CA TYR A 107 -14.80 14.80 -0.59
C TYR A 107 -15.86 15.27 0.41
N GLY A 108 -15.38 15.71 1.59
CA GLY A 108 -16.23 16.27 2.64
C GLY A 108 -17.10 15.27 3.40
N LYS A 109 -16.84 13.97 3.22
CA LYS A 109 -17.56 12.88 3.89
C LYS A 109 -16.68 11.64 4.03
N TYR A 110 -17.13 10.68 4.85
CA TYR A 110 -16.50 9.35 5.04
C TYR A 110 -15.01 9.45 5.38
N GLY A 111 -14.69 10.15 6.48
CA GLY A 111 -13.30 10.40 6.87
C GLY A 111 -12.51 9.13 7.16
N GLY A 112 -11.32 9.00 6.53
CA GLY A 112 -10.48 7.81 6.59
C GLY A 112 -10.53 7.01 5.30
N GLY A 113 -10.07 5.76 5.36
CA GLY A 113 -10.11 4.85 4.23
C GLY A 113 -10.45 3.44 4.65
N HIS A 114 -10.82 2.62 3.70
CA HIS A 114 -10.91 1.18 3.88
C HIS A 114 -10.52 0.44 2.59
N PRO A 115 -9.79 -0.66 2.73
CA PRO A 115 -9.44 -1.53 1.63
C PRO A 115 -10.54 -2.57 1.43
N TYR A 116 -10.59 -3.13 0.23
CA TYR A 116 -11.36 -4.34 -0.05
C TYR A 116 -10.61 -5.20 -1.07
N THR A 117 -10.84 -6.48 -0.98
CA THR A 117 -10.21 -7.46 -1.87
C THR A 117 -11.30 -8.24 -2.62
N TYR A 118 -10.90 -8.98 -3.65
CA TYR A 118 -11.83 -9.84 -4.39
C TYR A 118 -12.52 -10.92 -3.53
N PHE A 119 -12.16 -11.06 -2.28
CA PHE A 119 -12.87 -11.88 -1.30
C PHE A 119 -14.16 -11.26 -0.79
N ASP A 120 -14.35 -9.97 -1.01
CA ASP A 120 -15.44 -9.19 -0.46
C ASP A 120 -16.59 -9.06 -1.47
N ASP A 121 -17.69 -9.76 -1.22
CA ASP A 121 -18.91 -9.70 -2.02
C ASP A 121 -19.65 -8.37 -1.85
N GLY A 122 -19.50 -7.71 -0.70
CA GLY A 122 -20.02 -6.37 -0.47
C GLY A 122 -19.44 -5.32 -1.43
N HIS A 123 -18.27 -5.58 -2.03
CA HIS A 123 -17.64 -4.74 -3.05
C HIS A 123 -17.60 -5.40 -4.44
N ASP A 124 -18.60 -6.23 -4.75
CA ASP A 124 -18.73 -6.95 -6.03
C ASP A 124 -17.50 -7.80 -6.39
N ASN A 125 -16.80 -8.32 -5.39
CA ASN A 125 -15.55 -9.10 -5.53
C ASN A 125 -14.45 -8.37 -6.32
N ARG A 126 -14.39 -7.05 -6.18
CA ARG A 126 -13.33 -6.20 -6.73
C ARG A 126 -12.21 -6.03 -5.70
N THR A 127 -11.04 -5.69 -6.19
CA THR A 127 -9.91 -5.30 -5.33
C THR A 127 -9.75 -3.79 -5.42
N GLY A 128 -9.78 -3.10 -4.30
CA GLY A 128 -9.70 -1.65 -4.30
C GLY A 128 -9.65 -1.01 -2.93
N ILE A 129 -9.80 0.29 -2.96
CA ILE A 129 -9.79 1.17 -1.80
C ILE A 129 -10.89 2.20 -1.93
N ASP A 130 -11.48 2.58 -0.81
CA ASP A 130 -12.44 3.67 -0.70
C ASP A 130 -11.94 4.66 0.35
N ILE A 131 -11.78 5.92 -0.01
CA ILE A 131 -11.17 6.93 0.85
C ILE A 131 -12.02 8.18 0.86
N GLY A 132 -12.42 8.57 2.06
CA GLY A 132 -13.08 9.83 2.33
C GLY A 132 -12.17 10.84 3.03
N SER A 133 -12.31 12.10 2.69
CA SER A 133 -11.50 13.15 3.30
C SER A 133 -12.23 14.47 3.39
N ASN A 134 -12.08 15.14 4.53
CA ASN A 134 -12.43 16.55 4.67
C ASN A 134 -11.34 17.49 4.14
N ASN A 135 -10.16 16.95 3.82
CA ASN A 135 -9.07 17.70 3.23
C ASN A 135 -9.29 17.87 1.72
N SER A 136 -8.72 18.94 1.19
CA SER A 136 -8.65 19.12 -0.25
C SER A 136 -7.74 18.05 -0.87
N TRP A 137 -8.22 17.33 -1.86
CA TRP A 137 -7.42 16.39 -2.66
C TRP A 137 -6.45 17.09 -3.64
N ARG A 138 -6.25 18.40 -3.50
CA ARG A 138 -5.39 19.19 -4.41
C ARG A 138 -3.89 18.93 -4.19
N ASP A 139 -3.52 18.59 -2.97
CA ASP A 139 -2.15 18.18 -2.64
C ASP A 139 -1.95 16.69 -2.92
N SER A 140 -0.94 16.35 -3.71
CA SER A 140 -0.55 14.98 -4.07
C SER A 140 0.56 14.42 -3.19
N SER A 141 0.78 15.00 -2.02
CA SER A 141 1.82 14.65 -1.04
C SER A 141 1.21 14.51 0.36
N ASN A 142 2.06 14.22 1.34
CA ASN A 142 1.67 14.12 2.75
C ASN A 142 0.47 13.20 2.96
N TRP A 143 -0.50 13.62 3.78
CA TRP A 143 -1.62 12.80 4.20
C TRP A 143 -2.42 12.18 3.03
N ASN A 144 -2.65 12.94 1.95
CA ASN A 144 -3.42 12.42 0.81
C ASN A 144 -2.69 11.26 0.11
N LEU A 145 -1.37 11.35 -0.02
CA LEU A 145 -0.55 10.28 -0.59
C LEU A 145 -0.39 9.14 0.40
N ASP A 146 -0.23 9.46 1.68
CA ASP A 146 -0.05 8.46 2.73
C ASP A 146 -1.28 7.57 2.86
N VAL A 147 -2.50 8.14 2.92
CA VAL A 147 -3.72 7.33 3.02
C VAL A 147 -3.95 6.51 1.76
N LEU A 148 -3.71 7.07 0.56
CA LEU A 148 -3.81 6.32 -0.69
C LEU A 148 -2.89 5.10 -0.70
N THR A 149 -1.66 5.27 -0.24
CA THR A 149 -0.66 4.19 -0.18
C THR A 149 -0.99 3.20 0.93
N HIS A 150 -1.40 3.67 2.09
CA HIS A 150 -1.79 2.91 3.26
C HIS A 150 -2.90 1.90 2.93
N GLU A 151 -3.99 2.37 2.30
CA GLU A 151 -5.10 1.49 1.94
C GLU A 151 -4.71 0.43 0.90
N ILE A 152 -3.80 0.76 -0.02
CA ILE A 152 -3.24 -0.24 -0.95
C ILE A 152 -2.39 -1.28 -0.18
N GLY A 153 -1.69 -0.87 0.87
CA GLY A 153 -0.95 -1.79 1.74
C GLY A 153 -1.85 -2.84 2.39
N HIS A 154 -3.05 -2.46 2.81
CA HIS A 154 -4.03 -3.40 3.35
C HIS A 154 -4.49 -4.47 2.35
N ILE A 155 -4.41 -4.20 1.05
CA ILE A 155 -4.71 -5.23 0.02
C ILE A 155 -3.65 -6.34 0.07
N VAL A 156 -2.39 -6.00 0.34
CA VAL A 156 -1.34 -7.02 0.57
C VAL A 156 -1.71 -7.86 1.79
N GLU A 157 -2.05 -7.22 2.89
CA GLU A 157 -2.48 -7.89 4.12
C GLU A 157 -3.75 -8.74 3.90
N GLY A 158 -4.72 -8.21 3.16
CA GLY A 158 -6.03 -8.81 3.00
C GLY A 158 -6.16 -9.90 1.95
N GLY A 159 -5.21 -10.02 1.00
CA GLY A 159 -5.38 -10.91 -0.15
C GLY A 159 -4.13 -11.55 -0.73
N PHE A 160 -3.00 -11.45 -0.05
CA PHE A 160 -1.74 -11.95 -0.54
C PHE A 160 -1.77 -13.46 -0.85
N LYS A 161 -1.22 -13.84 -2.01
CA LYS A 161 -1.19 -15.23 -2.52
C LYS A 161 -2.54 -15.95 -2.54
N GLY A 162 -3.63 -15.23 -2.49
CA GLY A 162 -4.98 -15.82 -2.52
C GLY A 162 -5.40 -16.41 -1.18
N VAL A 163 -4.90 -15.87 -0.09
CA VAL A 163 -5.34 -16.18 1.27
C VAL A 163 -5.99 -14.93 1.86
N LYS A 164 -7.22 -15.08 2.34
CA LYS A 164 -8.02 -13.99 2.90
C LYS A 164 -7.48 -13.56 4.26
N GLU A 165 -7.33 -12.25 4.44
CA GLU A 165 -6.87 -11.55 5.63
C GLU A 165 -5.42 -11.88 6.04
N SER A 166 -4.96 -11.33 7.17
CA SER A 166 -3.70 -11.67 7.80
C SER A 166 -3.92 -12.19 9.21
N PRO A 167 -3.27 -13.29 9.61
CA PRO A 167 -3.34 -13.75 11.00
C PRO A 167 -2.64 -12.79 11.97
N ALA A 168 -1.77 -11.90 11.48
CA ALA A 168 -1.01 -10.94 12.27
C ALA A 168 -1.79 -9.65 12.61
N PHE A 169 -2.93 -9.39 11.97
CA PHE A 169 -3.67 -8.13 12.11
C PHE A 169 -3.89 -7.71 13.57
N LEU A 170 -4.26 -8.62 14.46
CA LEU A 170 -4.48 -8.30 15.87
C LEU A 170 -3.20 -7.98 16.66
N ILE A 171 -2.03 -8.28 16.10
CA ILE A 171 -0.73 -8.00 16.75
C ILE A 171 -0.29 -6.58 16.45
N TRP A 172 -0.25 -6.19 15.18
CA TRP A 172 0.21 -4.88 14.76
C TRP A 172 -0.91 -3.84 14.59
N GLY A 173 -2.17 -4.28 14.60
CA GLY A 173 -3.32 -3.37 14.43
C GLY A 173 -3.41 -2.79 13.03
N ASP A 174 -4.22 -1.78 12.88
CA ASP A 174 -4.60 -1.21 11.61
C ASP A 174 -3.45 -0.52 10.85
N SER A 175 -2.52 0.12 11.54
CA SER A 175 -1.58 1.04 10.88
C SER A 175 -0.14 0.58 10.81
N LYS A 176 0.32 -0.32 11.69
CA LYS A 176 1.77 -0.51 11.91
C LYS A 176 2.51 -1.15 10.74
N TRP A 177 1.91 -2.14 10.09
CA TRP A 177 2.45 -2.69 8.85
C TRP A 177 2.47 -1.63 7.73
N MET A 178 1.45 -0.78 7.67
CA MET A 178 1.33 0.25 6.61
C MET A 178 2.40 1.33 6.72
N GLU A 179 2.91 1.60 7.91
CA GLU A 179 4.00 2.57 8.11
C GLU A 179 5.27 2.16 7.34
N ILE A 180 5.69 0.90 7.46
CA ILE A 180 6.86 0.39 6.73
C ILE A 180 6.55 0.16 5.25
N TYR A 181 5.32 -0.23 4.90
CA TYR A 181 4.89 -0.36 3.52
C TYR A 181 4.92 0.98 2.77
N ASN A 182 4.40 2.06 3.37
CA ASN A 182 4.48 3.40 2.78
C ASN A 182 5.93 3.82 2.54
N TYR A 183 6.80 3.61 3.52
CA TYR A 183 8.23 3.88 3.39
C TYR A 183 8.87 3.09 2.24
N ASP A 184 8.61 1.78 2.17
CA ASP A 184 9.12 0.91 1.12
C ASP A 184 8.67 1.35 -0.28
N VAL A 185 7.38 1.63 -0.46
CA VAL A 185 6.81 2.13 -1.71
C VAL A 185 7.51 3.42 -2.14
N TYR A 186 7.64 4.40 -1.24
CA TYR A 186 8.25 5.68 -1.57
C TYR A 186 9.72 5.56 -1.94
N LYS A 187 10.47 4.75 -1.19
CA LYS A 187 11.87 4.44 -1.52
C LYS A 187 12.01 3.79 -2.89
N LYS A 188 11.19 2.80 -3.18
CA LYS A 188 11.29 2.01 -4.42
C LYS A 188 10.78 2.75 -5.66
N LEU A 189 9.87 3.70 -5.48
CA LEU A 189 9.42 4.58 -6.57
C LEU A 189 10.30 5.83 -6.75
N GLY A 190 11.35 6.01 -5.93
CA GLY A 190 12.24 7.17 -6.01
C GLY A 190 11.57 8.47 -5.53
N TRP A 191 10.56 8.37 -4.64
CA TRP A 191 9.93 9.54 -4.02
C TRP A 191 10.67 9.88 -2.71
N ASP A 192 11.95 10.21 -2.85
CA ASP A 192 12.87 10.34 -1.72
C ASP A 192 12.40 11.34 -0.67
N LYS A 193 11.82 12.47 -1.06
CA LYS A 193 11.27 13.46 -0.12
C LYS A 193 10.16 12.89 0.77
N GLU A 194 9.28 12.08 0.20
CA GLU A 194 8.22 11.42 0.97
C GLU A 194 8.78 10.32 1.86
N ALA A 195 9.74 9.55 1.38
CA ALA A 195 10.41 8.55 2.19
C ALA A 195 11.17 9.17 3.38
N GLU A 196 11.89 10.27 3.16
CA GLU A 196 12.58 11.02 4.23
C GLU A 196 11.59 11.61 5.25
N ARG A 197 10.45 12.13 4.77
CA ARG A 197 9.38 12.63 5.64
C ARG A 197 8.81 11.53 6.52
N VAL A 198 8.41 10.38 5.92
CA VAL A 198 7.89 9.24 6.69
C VAL A 198 8.92 8.74 7.69
N MET A 199 10.18 8.61 7.31
CA MET A 199 11.25 8.23 8.22
C MET A 199 11.31 9.16 9.43
N LYS A 200 11.31 10.47 9.21
CA LYS A 200 11.36 11.47 10.27
C LYS A 200 10.13 11.44 11.18
N ASP A 201 8.93 11.32 10.60
CA ASP A 201 7.69 11.28 11.35
C ASP A 201 7.61 10.02 12.22
N MET A 202 8.03 8.88 11.66
CA MET A 202 8.01 7.59 12.36
C MET A 202 9.17 7.41 13.36
N GLU A 203 10.17 8.25 13.35
CA GLU A 203 11.29 8.19 14.32
C GLU A 203 10.80 8.36 15.76
N THR A 204 9.77 9.17 15.96
CA THR A 204 9.20 9.51 17.28
C THR A 204 7.82 8.89 17.51
N ALA A 205 7.18 8.34 16.48
CA ALA A 205 5.88 7.73 16.61
C ALA A 205 5.90 6.54 17.56
N SER A 206 4.91 6.47 18.44
CA SER A 206 4.78 5.39 19.43
C SER A 206 3.33 5.04 19.71
N ASP A 207 3.11 3.82 20.17
CA ASP A 207 1.82 3.23 20.52
C ASP A 207 1.76 2.75 21.95
N ASN A 208 0.54 2.37 22.34
CA ASN A 208 0.25 1.78 23.66
C ASN A 208 0.23 0.26 23.65
N PHE A 209 0.51 -0.38 22.51
CA PHE A 209 0.51 -1.84 22.39
C PHE A 209 1.76 -2.36 21.67
N PRO A 210 2.26 -3.54 22.03
CA PRO A 210 1.83 -4.38 23.14
C PRO A 210 2.02 -3.72 24.51
N ARG A 211 2.79 -2.65 24.60
CA ARG A 211 3.02 -1.85 25.82
C ARG A 211 3.13 -0.36 25.48
N PRO A 212 2.88 0.56 26.45
CA PRO A 212 3.06 1.99 26.24
C PRO A 212 4.48 2.33 25.79
N GLY A 213 4.57 3.22 24.78
CA GLY A 213 5.83 3.68 24.23
C GLY A 213 6.47 2.75 23.19
N THR A 214 5.76 1.73 22.72
CA THR A 214 6.23 0.86 21.63
C THR A 214 6.35 1.66 20.33
N ARG A 215 7.51 1.61 19.70
CA ARG A 215 7.79 2.29 18.43
C ARG A 215 7.94 1.25 17.32
N TRP A 216 6.81 0.80 16.76
CA TRP A 216 6.72 -0.26 15.78
C TRP A 216 7.63 -0.06 14.57
N PHE A 217 7.59 1.12 13.97
CA PHE A 217 8.43 1.43 12.82
C PHE A 217 9.91 1.41 13.20
N LYS A 218 10.31 2.19 14.21
CA LYS A 218 11.71 2.42 14.57
C LYS A 218 12.39 1.19 15.18
N ASP A 219 11.69 0.51 16.10
CA ASP A 219 12.32 -0.53 16.93
C ASP A 219 12.05 -1.96 16.41
N TRP A 220 11.14 -2.13 15.41
CA TRP A 220 10.83 -3.44 14.83
C TRP A 220 10.94 -3.46 13.30
N PHE A 221 10.08 -2.76 12.58
CA PHE A 221 9.98 -2.90 11.13
C PHE A 221 11.19 -2.34 10.37
N TYR A 222 11.67 -1.17 10.72
CA TYR A 222 12.78 -0.56 10.03
C TYR A 222 14.12 -1.30 10.22
N PRO A 223 14.50 -1.78 11.42
CA PRO A 223 15.65 -2.66 11.58
C PRO A 223 15.57 -3.94 10.74
N ILE A 224 14.39 -4.58 10.70
CA ILE A 224 14.17 -5.77 9.86
C ILE A 224 14.32 -5.41 8.39
N TYR A 225 13.67 -4.36 7.94
CA TYR A 225 13.73 -3.88 6.57
C TYR A 225 15.15 -3.58 6.12
N SER A 226 15.86 -2.76 6.88
CA SER A 226 17.18 -2.24 6.49
C SER A 226 18.30 -3.30 6.54
N GLN A 227 18.18 -4.32 7.40
CA GLN A 227 19.24 -5.31 7.61
C GLN A 227 19.01 -6.63 6.88
N TYR A 228 17.76 -6.98 6.54
CA TYR A 228 17.43 -8.32 6.06
C TYR A 228 16.75 -8.37 4.68
N GLY A 229 17.00 -7.36 3.84
CA GLY A 229 16.66 -7.42 2.42
C GLY A 229 15.49 -6.55 1.98
N GLU A 230 15.15 -5.51 2.73
CA GLU A 230 14.17 -4.49 2.35
C GLU A 230 12.80 -5.08 1.96
N THR A 231 12.28 -4.78 0.78
CA THR A 231 11.03 -5.34 0.26
C THR A 231 11.00 -6.87 0.31
N ALA A 232 12.14 -7.52 0.09
CA ALA A 232 12.19 -8.98 0.05
C ALA A 232 11.87 -9.63 1.40
N VAL A 233 12.35 -9.06 2.52
CA VAL A 233 12.00 -9.58 3.85
C VAL A 233 10.54 -9.36 4.18
N LEU A 234 9.98 -8.20 3.79
CA LEU A 234 8.56 -7.90 3.98
C LEU A 234 7.66 -8.90 3.22
N ASN A 235 7.98 -9.14 1.95
CA ASN A 235 7.27 -10.15 1.13
C ASN A 235 7.45 -11.57 1.68
N SER A 236 8.65 -11.92 2.18
CA SER A 236 8.94 -13.25 2.73
C SER A 236 8.06 -13.58 3.92
N PHE A 237 7.75 -12.61 4.77
CA PHE A 237 6.84 -12.83 5.89
C PHE A 237 5.46 -13.33 5.42
N PHE A 238 4.82 -12.62 4.48
CA PHE A 238 3.53 -13.04 3.93
C PHE A 238 3.61 -14.35 3.14
N THR A 239 4.75 -14.59 2.49
CA THR A 239 5.01 -15.86 1.80
C THR A 239 5.00 -17.03 2.77
N LEU A 240 5.74 -16.92 3.87
CA LEU A 240 5.76 -17.95 4.90
C LEU A 240 4.40 -18.17 5.55
N LEU A 241 3.64 -17.08 5.78
CA LEU A 241 2.26 -17.20 6.26
C LEU A 241 1.40 -18.01 5.31
N ALA A 242 1.40 -17.68 4.02
CA ALA A 242 0.58 -18.37 3.03
C ALA A 242 0.97 -19.85 2.84
N GLU A 243 2.23 -20.19 3.05
CA GLU A 243 2.77 -21.55 2.87
C GLU A 243 2.65 -22.43 4.12
N HIS A 244 2.68 -21.85 5.32
CA HIS A 244 2.83 -22.62 6.56
C HIS A 244 1.76 -22.36 7.61
N PHE A 245 1.10 -21.18 7.60
CA PHE A 245 0.09 -20.91 8.61
C PHE A 245 -1.23 -21.61 8.27
N PRO A 246 -1.99 -22.13 9.24
CA PRO A 246 -3.18 -22.94 8.96
C PRO A 246 -4.25 -22.20 8.17
N THR A 247 -4.69 -22.81 7.07
CA THR A 247 -5.75 -22.29 6.20
C THR A 247 -6.87 -23.30 6.01
N LYS A 248 -8.02 -22.84 5.56
CA LYS A 248 -9.17 -23.62 5.07
C LYS A 248 -9.62 -23.10 3.71
N ALA A 249 -10.44 -23.90 3.02
CA ALA A 249 -11.04 -23.46 1.76
C ALA A 249 -12.01 -22.30 1.96
N HIS A 250 -11.97 -21.35 1.03
CA HIS A 250 -12.90 -20.23 0.89
C HIS A 250 -13.44 -20.19 -0.55
N ALA A 251 -14.59 -19.57 -0.79
CA ALA A 251 -15.23 -19.53 -2.12
C ALA A 251 -14.29 -18.99 -3.20
N TYR A 252 -13.42 -18.04 -2.87
CA TYR A 252 -12.51 -17.37 -3.81
C TYR A 252 -11.03 -17.70 -3.60
N GLY A 253 -10.69 -18.67 -2.72
CA GLY A 253 -9.31 -19.03 -2.46
C GLY A 253 -9.14 -19.79 -1.15
N LEU A 254 -8.28 -19.29 -0.29
CA LEU A 254 -8.05 -19.79 1.07
C LEU A 254 -8.39 -18.71 2.08
N GLU A 255 -8.54 -19.09 3.34
CA GLU A 255 -8.74 -18.21 4.48
C GLU A 255 -7.94 -18.76 5.68
N TYR A 256 -7.27 -17.91 6.43
CA TYR A 256 -6.59 -18.34 7.65
C TYR A 256 -7.61 -18.77 8.70
N THR A 257 -7.34 -19.89 9.37
CA THR A 257 -8.28 -20.49 10.32
C THR A 257 -8.30 -19.82 11.69
N ARG A 258 -7.27 -19.06 12.00
CA ARG A 258 -7.10 -18.38 13.30
C ARG A 258 -6.13 -17.21 13.22
N ARG A 259 -6.12 -16.39 14.23
CA ARG A 259 -5.10 -15.35 14.46
C ARG A 259 -3.85 -15.98 15.06
N MET A 260 -2.70 -15.33 14.86
CA MET A 260 -1.43 -15.77 15.45
C MET A 260 -1.21 -15.10 16.81
N ASN A 261 -0.41 -15.73 17.64
CA ASN A 261 0.11 -15.15 18.87
C ASN A 261 1.46 -14.47 18.66
N MET A 262 1.96 -13.78 19.69
CA MET A 262 3.20 -13.00 19.57
C MET A 262 4.43 -13.86 19.34
N GLY A 263 4.50 -15.06 19.89
CA GLY A 263 5.60 -15.99 19.65
C GLY A 263 5.63 -16.50 18.21
N GLU A 264 4.46 -16.80 17.62
CA GLU A 264 4.34 -17.14 16.20
C GLU A 264 4.73 -15.97 15.31
N PHE A 265 4.30 -14.77 15.64
CA PHE A 265 4.68 -13.54 14.95
C PHE A 265 6.20 -13.38 14.87
N ILE A 266 6.89 -13.50 16.01
CA ILE A 266 8.35 -13.40 16.08
C ILE A 266 9.01 -14.53 15.28
N HIS A 267 8.47 -15.76 15.34
CA HIS A 267 8.99 -16.91 14.61
C HIS A 267 8.91 -16.74 13.09
N PHE A 268 7.77 -16.29 12.58
CA PHE A 268 7.58 -16.05 11.14
C PHE A 268 8.44 -14.89 10.62
N TRP A 269 8.60 -13.82 11.39
CA TRP A 269 9.52 -12.73 11.04
C TRP A 269 10.99 -13.17 11.10
N SER A 270 11.36 -14.01 12.08
CA SER A 270 12.70 -14.60 12.14
C SER A 270 12.97 -15.46 10.91
N GLY A 271 11.99 -16.27 10.49
CA GLY A 271 12.08 -17.05 9.25
C GLY A 271 12.21 -16.16 8.00
N ALA A 272 11.47 -15.08 7.93
CA ALA A 272 11.55 -14.11 6.83
C ALA A 272 12.92 -13.44 6.76
N ALA A 273 13.47 -13.06 7.91
CA ALA A 273 14.80 -12.46 8.05
C ALA A 273 15.94 -13.48 7.92
N LYS A 274 15.65 -14.78 8.02
CA LYS A 274 16.64 -15.85 8.14
C LYS A 274 17.61 -15.62 9.32
N HIS A 275 17.09 -15.03 10.38
CA HIS A 275 17.83 -14.62 11.57
C HIS A 275 16.91 -14.64 12.79
N ASP A 276 17.42 -15.07 13.95
CA ASP A 276 16.63 -15.06 15.20
C ASP A 276 16.39 -13.62 15.67
N LEU A 277 15.15 -13.19 15.66
CA LEU A 277 14.74 -11.84 16.04
C LEU A 277 14.26 -11.72 17.49
N ALA A 278 14.47 -12.72 18.34
CA ALA A 278 13.99 -12.72 19.73
C ALA A 278 14.57 -11.54 20.55
N GLU A 279 15.83 -11.19 20.33
CA GLU A 279 16.48 -10.06 21.01
C GLU A 279 15.88 -8.71 20.52
N LEU A 280 15.68 -8.57 19.21
CA LEU A 280 15.01 -7.40 18.64
C LEU A 280 13.57 -7.27 19.18
N ALA A 281 12.83 -8.38 19.27
CA ALA A 281 11.48 -8.39 19.80
C ALA A 281 11.46 -7.99 21.29
N THR A 282 12.44 -8.44 22.08
CA THR A 282 12.58 -8.04 23.48
C THR A 282 12.80 -6.52 23.59
N THR A 283 13.64 -5.96 22.74
CA THR A 283 13.91 -4.52 22.68
C THR A 283 12.66 -3.74 22.30
N ALA A 284 11.98 -4.14 21.22
CA ALA A 284 10.82 -3.43 20.70
C ALA A 284 9.59 -3.57 21.63
N PHE A 285 9.28 -4.77 22.07
CA PHE A 285 7.99 -5.10 22.69
C PHE A 285 8.08 -5.44 24.18
N GLY A 286 9.28 -5.70 24.71
CA GLY A 286 9.44 -6.28 26.06
C GLY A 286 9.08 -7.78 26.06
N PRO A 287 8.92 -8.37 27.27
CA PRO A 287 8.78 -9.82 27.39
C PRO A 287 7.35 -10.35 27.18
N ASN A 288 6.34 -9.48 27.15
CA ASN A 288 4.93 -9.87 27.15
C ASN A 288 4.20 -9.40 25.89
N ASP A 289 3.16 -10.12 25.51
CA ASP A 289 2.21 -9.71 24.50
C ASP A 289 1.23 -8.64 25.07
N ARG A 290 0.33 -8.13 24.20
CA ARG A 290 -0.68 -7.11 24.58
C ARG A 290 -1.65 -7.54 25.69
N ASN A 291 -1.77 -8.84 25.97
CA ASN A 291 -2.62 -9.41 27.02
C ASN A 291 -1.84 -9.69 28.30
N GLY A 292 -0.56 -9.32 28.36
CA GLY A 292 0.34 -9.55 29.50
C GLY A 292 0.93 -10.95 29.57
N ALA A 293 0.68 -11.82 28.60
CA ALA A 293 1.26 -13.16 28.56
C ALA A 293 2.70 -13.12 28.02
N ALA A 294 3.62 -13.88 28.65
CA ALA A 294 4.98 -14.00 28.17
C ALA A 294 5.03 -14.67 26.78
N TRP A 295 5.64 -14.00 25.81
CA TRP A 295 5.74 -14.55 24.45
C TRP A 295 6.89 -15.57 24.27
N GLY A 296 7.86 -15.63 25.19
CA GLY A 296 8.96 -16.60 25.12
C GLY A 296 8.49 -18.06 25.02
N PRO A 297 7.62 -18.56 25.92
CA PRO A 297 7.00 -19.88 25.78
C PRO A 297 6.19 -20.05 24.49
N GLN A 298 5.51 -19.02 24.01
CA GLN A 298 4.79 -19.05 22.73
C GLN A 298 5.77 -19.22 21.56
N LEU A 299 6.94 -18.58 21.59
CA LEU A 299 7.98 -18.71 20.57
C LEU A 299 8.57 -20.13 20.55
N VAL A 300 8.85 -20.72 21.72
CA VAL A 300 9.31 -22.12 21.81
C VAL A 300 8.29 -23.06 21.18
N LYS A 301 7.01 -22.87 21.49
CA LYS A 301 5.93 -23.65 20.88
C LYS A 301 5.84 -23.41 19.37
N ALA A 302 5.95 -22.19 18.90
CA ALA A 302 5.91 -21.86 17.47
C ALA A 302 7.03 -22.57 16.68
N LYS A 303 8.25 -22.63 17.23
CA LYS A 303 9.37 -23.40 16.63
C LYS A 303 9.06 -24.91 16.50
N THR A 304 8.23 -25.45 17.38
CA THR A 304 7.77 -26.84 17.33
C THR A 304 6.62 -27.03 16.35
N ASP A 305 5.65 -26.12 16.35
CA ASP A 305 4.46 -26.21 15.50
C ASP A 305 4.77 -25.92 14.01
N PHE A 306 5.77 -25.08 13.74
CA PHE A 306 6.20 -24.69 12.39
C PHE A 306 7.68 -25.04 12.12
N PRO A 307 8.06 -26.34 12.18
CA PRO A 307 9.46 -26.76 12.13
C PRO A 307 10.13 -26.52 10.76
N ASN A 308 9.36 -26.22 9.74
CA ASN A 308 9.87 -25.90 8.37
C ASN A 308 10.38 -24.47 8.24
N ILE A 309 10.03 -23.59 9.16
CA ILE A 309 10.55 -22.22 9.21
C ILE A 309 11.91 -22.26 9.91
N LYS A 310 12.96 -21.94 9.15
CA LYS A 310 14.36 -22.04 9.61
C LYS A 310 15.04 -20.68 9.60
N TYR A 311 15.89 -20.42 10.60
CA TYR A 311 16.75 -19.25 10.74
C TYR A 311 17.88 -19.49 11.71
#